data_052702702ab5dc01416ebdfbf3a2bf80
#
_entry.id   052702702ab5dc01416ebdfbf3a2bf80
#
_cell.length_a   1.000
_cell.length_b   1.000
_cell.length_c   1.000
_cell.angle_alpha   90.00
_cell.angle_beta   90.00
_cell.angle_gamma   90.00
#
_symmetry.space_group_name_H-M   'P 1'
#
loop_
_entity.id
_entity.type
_entity.pdbx_description
1 polymer ?
#
loop_
_entity_poly.entity_id
_entity_poly.type
_entity_poly.pdbx_seq_one_letter_code
_entity_poly.pdbx_strand_id
1 'polypeptide(L)'
;MKIKVVTVGKLKEKYLKDGIAEYSKRISRFAKLEMIELSDEKTPDKASESENQKILEIEGQRILSKVGDRDFVIVLAIEGKTLSSEEFSKQLEEASIKGFSTLTFIIGGSLGLAQDVKKRANISVSFGRLTLPHQLMRLVLVEQIYRAFTIQQGSPYHK
;
A
#
# COMPACT_ATOMS: atom_id res chain seq x y z
N MET A 1 -3.35 -5.54 16.04
CA MET A 1 -3.36 -5.36 14.57
C MET A 1 -2.04 -4.79 14.11
N LYS A 2 -1.42 -5.43 13.15
CA LYS A 2 -0.20 -4.95 12.50
C LYS A 2 -0.53 -4.51 11.07
N ILE A 3 0.00 -3.37 10.67
CA ILE A 3 -0.14 -2.83 9.31
C ILE A 3 1.26 -2.77 8.70
N LYS A 4 1.44 -3.39 7.55
CA LYS A 4 2.66 -3.25 6.76
C LYS A 4 2.33 -2.46 5.50
N VAL A 5 3.18 -1.52 5.13
CA VAL A 5 3.11 -0.83 3.85
C VAL A 5 4.41 -1.11 3.12
N VAL A 6 4.33 -1.93 2.08
CA VAL A 6 5.48 -2.37 1.29
C VAL A 6 5.54 -1.54 0.03
N THR A 7 6.63 -0.84 -0.18
CA THR A 7 6.82 0.06 -1.31
C THR A 7 8.13 -0.21 -2.02
N VAL A 8 8.19 0.14 -3.29
CA VAL A 8 9.41 0.01 -4.11
C VAL A 8 9.97 1.40 -4.37
N GLY A 9 11.25 1.57 -4.10
CA GLY A 9 11.95 2.84 -4.23
C GLY A 9 12.07 3.59 -2.92
N LYS A 10 13.02 4.51 -2.87
CA LYS A 10 13.35 5.28 -1.68
C LYS A 10 12.57 6.59 -1.64
N LEU A 11 11.98 6.88 -0.48
CA LEU A 11 11.31 8.16 -0.25
C LEU A 11 12.37 9.24 -0.06
N LYS A 12 12.32 10.30 -0.88
CA LYS A 12 13.37 11.35 -0.90
C LYS A 12 12.89 12.68 -0.32
N GLU A 13 11.65 13.05 -0.57
CA GLU A 13 11.14 14.39 -0.24
C GLU A 13 10.86 14.53 1.25
N LYS A 14 11.45 15.56 1.87
CA LYS A 14 11.29 15.80 3.31
C LYS A 14 9.83 16.00 3.71
N TYR A 15 9.05 16.74 2.90
CA TYR A 15 7.64 16.99 3.24
C TYR A 15 6.81 15.72 3.25
N LEU A 16 7.13 14.74 2.40
CA LEU A 16 6.47 13.44 2.39
C LEU A 16 6.87 12.61 3.60
N LYS A 17 8.17 12.61 3.95
CA LYS A 17 8.66 11.93 5.16
C LYS A 17 7.98 12.48 6.41
N ASP A 18 7.89 13.78 6.51
CA ASP A 18 7.27 14.45 7.66
C ASP A 18 5.76 14.13 7.73
N GLY A 19 5.07 14.14 6.60
CA GLY A 19 3.66 13.80 6.53
C GLY A 19 3.38 12.36 6.92
N ILE A 20 4.17 11.43 6.40
CA ILE A 20 4.05 10.00 6.73
C ILE A 20 4.35 9.77 8.21
N ALA A 21 5.37 10.43 8.76
CA ALA A 21 5.70 10.32 10.18
C ALA A 21 4.55 10.82 11.06
N GLU A 22 3.88 11.92 10.67
CA GLU A 22 2.74 12.45 11.42
C GLU A 22 1.57 11.46 11.45
N TYR A 23 1.19 10.91 10.30
CA TYR A 23 0.10 9.92 10.25
C TYR A 23 0.48 8.60 10.89
N SER A 24 1.74 8.17 10.78
CA SER A 24 2.23 6.97 11.47
C SER A 24 2.06 7.12 12.99
N LYS A 25 2.38 8.28 13.51
CA LYS A 25 2.19 8.60 14.93
C LYS A 25 0.70 8.51 15.32
N ARG A 26 -0.19 9.07 14.50
CA ARG A 26 -1.63 9.01 14.77
C ARG A 26 -2.16 7.59 14.71
N ILE A 27 -1.69 6.78 13.76
CA ILE A 27 -2.08 5.38 13.59
C ILE A 27 -1.63 4.54 14.81
N SER A 28 -0.53 4.90 15.46
CA SER A 28 0.03 4.12 16.56
C SER A 28 -0.94 3.88 17.72
N ARG A 29 -1.99 4.69 17.83
CA ARG A 29 -3.06 4.48 18.80
C ARG A 29 -3.91 3.24 18.51
N PHE A 30 -3.95 2.81 17.25
CA PHE A 30 -4.86 1.77 16.77
C PHE A 30 -4.14 0.52 16.35
N ALA A 31 -2.94 0.65 15.79
CA ALA A 31 -2.21 -0.45 15.19
C ALA A 31 -0.73 -0.16 15.16
N LYS A 32 0.06 -1.24 14.99
CA LYS A 32 1.50 -1.11 14.77
C LYS A 32 1.74 -0.98 13.27
N LEU A 33 2.20 0.18 12.82
CA LEU A 33 2.50 0.45 11.43
C LEU A 33 3.99 0.24 11.16
N GLU A 34 4.30 -0.51 10.12
CA GLU A 34 5.66 -0.72 9.61
C GLU A 34 5.72 -0.31 8.15
N MET A 35 6.57 0.68 7.85
CA MET A 35 6.84 1.10 6.47
C MET A 35 8.06 0.34 5.97
N ILE A 36 7.90 -0.43 4.91
CA ILE A 36 8.96 -1.27 4.34
C ILE A 36 9.29 -0.74 2.95
N GLU A 37 10.47 -0.12 2.81
CA GLU A 37 10.97 0.33 1.51
C GLU A 37 11.89 -0.73 0.92
N LEU A 38 11.63 -1.13 -0.31
CA LEU A 38 12.44 -2.08 -1.04
C LEU A 38 13.21 -1.36 -2.14
N SER A 39 14.40 -1.87 -2.45
CA SER A 39 15.20 -1.33 -3.55
C SER A 39 14.45 -1.50 -4.87
N ASP A 40 14.41 -0.45 -5.66
CA ASP A 40 13.92 -0.53 -7.02
C ASP A 40 15.03 -0.99 -7.97
N GLU A 41 14.62 -1.59 -9.09
CA GLU A 41 15.53 -1.88 -10.18
C GLU A 41 15.60 -0.67 -11.12
N LYS A 42 16.81 -0.38 -11.59
CA LYS A 42 17.01 0.71 -12.54
C LYS A 42 16.36 0.35 -13.89
N THR A 43 15.42 1.18 -14.34
CA THR A 43 14.75 1.00 -15.60
C THR A 43 15.41 1.86 -16.67
N PRO A 44 15.98 1.26 -17.76
CA PRO A 44 16.49 2.03 -18.87
C PRO A 44 15.36 2.84 -19.55
N ASP A 45 15.69 4.04 -20.05
CA ASP A 45 14.70 4.93 -20.68
C ASP A 45 14.00 4.29 -21.89
N LYS A 46 14.70 3.39 -22.58
CA LYS A 46 14.17 2.68 -23.77
C LYS A 46 14.18 1.17 -23.54
N ALA A 47 13.77 0.75 -22.35
CA ALA A 47 13.71 -0.66 -22.04
C ALA A 47 12.68 -1.37 -22.91
N SER A 48 13.02 -2.59 -23.38
CA SER A 48 12.07 -3.44 -24.08
C SER A 48 11.03 -3.98 -23.12
N GLU A 49 9.94 -4.50 -23.67
CA GLU A 49 8.88 -5.13 -22.86
C GLU A 49 9.45 -6.30 -22.03
N SER A 50 10.34 -7.09 -22.61
CA SER A 50 10.94 -8.21 -21.89
C SER A 50 11.88 -7.75 -20.77
N GLU A 51 12.59 -6.63 -20.94
CA GLU A 51 13.42 -6.05 -19.88
C GLU A 51 12.54 -5.52 -18.75
N ASN A 52 11.44 -4.83 -19.07
CA ASN A 52 10.48 -4.35 -18.10
C ASN A 52 9.87 -5.52 -17.31
N GLN A 53 9.57 -6.62 -17.98
CA GLN A 53 9.00 -7.80 -17.34
C GLN A 53 9.99 -8.42 -16.34
N LYS A 54 11.29 -8.47 -16.68
CA LYS A 54 12.31 -8.94 -15.75
C LYS A 54 12.43 -8.07 -14.52
N ILE A 55 12.37 -6.74 -14.71
CA ILE A 55 12.40 -5.78 -13.60
C ILE A 55 11.21 -6.01 -12.67
N LEU A 56 10.01 -6.15 -13.23
CA LEU A 56 8.80 -6.43 -12.45
C LEU A 56 8.92 -7.72 -11.66
N GLU A 57 9.47 -8.78 -12.26
CA GLU A 57 9.65 -10.06 -11.60
C GLU A 57 10.60 -9.95 -10.40
N ILE A 58 11.74 -9.25 -10.58
CA ILE A 58 12.72 -9.04 -9.51
C ILE A 58 12.10 -8.24 -8.38
N GLU A 59 11.45 -7.13 -8.68
CA GLU A 59 10.77 -6.29 -7.68
C GLU A 59 9.65 -7.06 -7.00
N GLY A 60 8.90 -7.86 -7.78
CA GLY A 60 7.83 -8.70 -7.27
C GLY A 60 8.31 -9.73 -6.25
N GLN A 61 9.44 -10.37 -6.49
CA GLN A 61 10.02 -11.31 -5.55
C GLN A 61 10.44 -10.62 -4.25
N ARG A 62 11.00 -9.43 -4.34
CA ARG A 62 11.34 -8.64 -3.15
C ARG A 62 10.10 -8.30 -2.33
N ILE A 63 9.03 -7.89 -3.01
CA ILE A 63 7.74 -7.59 -2.37
C ILE A 63 7.21 -8.83 -1.65
N LEU A 64 7.12 -9.96 -2.36
CA LEU A 64 6.56 -11.20 -1.81
C LEU A 64 7.38 -11.73 -0.63
N SER A 65 8.68 -11.45 -0.58
CA SER A 65 9.52 -11.84 0.55
C SER A 65 9.10 -11.13 1.86
N LYS A 66 8.36 -10.05 1.78
CA LYS A 66 7.88 -9.28 2.94
C LYS A 66 6.41 -9.57 3.28
N VAL A 67 5.78 -10.46 2.54
CA VAL A 67 4.37 -10.83 2.74
C VAL A 67 4.33 -12.18 3.44
N GLY A 68 3.67 -12.22 4.59
CA GLY A 68 3.46 -13.47 5.32
C GLY A 68 2.29 -14.26 4.71
N ASP A 69 2.29 -15.58 4.92
CA ASP A 69 1.26 -16.48 4.39
C ASP A 69 -0.13 -16.13 4.91
N ARG A 70 -0.21 -15.59 6.12
CA ARG A 70 -1.47 -15.24 6.78
C ARG A 70 -1.81 -13.77 6.71
N ASP A 71 -1.07 -12.99 5.93
CA ASP A 71 -1.37 -11.58 5.75
C ASP A 71 -2.60 -11.40 4.87
N PHE A 72 -3.43 -10.44 5.22
CA PHE A 72 -4.45 -9.93 4.30
C PHE A 72 -3.79 -8.89 3.42
N VAL A 73 -3.66 -9.19 2.14
CA VAL A 73 -2.88 -8.38 1.20
C VAL A 73 -3.79 -7.50 0.35
N ILE A 74 -3.49 -6.21 0.36
CA ILE A 74 -4.21 -5.19 -0.40
C ILE A 74 -3.20 -4.53 -1.34
N VAL A 75 -3.37 -4.72 -2.64
CA VAL A 75 -2.54 -4.03 -3.63
C VAL A 75 -3.24 -2.76 -4.11
N LEU A 76 -2.47 -1.69 -4.28
CA LEU A 76 -2.96 -0.48 -4.93
C LEU A 76 -2.69 -0.60 -6.42
N ALA A 77 -3.74 -0.60 -7.21
CA ALA A 77 -3.67 -0.75 -8.65
C ALA A 77 -4.77 0.07 -9.30
N ILE A 78 -4.45 0.72 -10.43
CA ILE A 78 -5.39 1.60 -11.10
C ILE A 78 -6.63 0.85 -11.60
N GLU A 79 -6.47 -0.42 -11.95
CA GLU A 79 -7.56 -1.31 -12.37
C GLU A 79 -8.30 -1.96 -11.19
N GLY A 80 -7.92 -1.62 -9.98
CA GLY A 80 -8.55 -2.15 -8.77
C GLY A 80 -9.93 -1.57 -8.52
N LYS A 81 -10.56 -2.07 -7.46
CA LYS A 81 -11.89 -1.64 -7.06
C LYS A 81 -11.84 -0.22 -6.49
N THR A 82 -12.69 0.66 -6.99
CA THR A 82 -12.81 2.02 -6.46
C THR A 82 -13.73 2.00 -5.24
N LEU A 83 -13.21 2.47 -4.09
CA LEU A 83 -13.94 2.45 -2.83
C LEU A 83 -14.05 3.87 -2.27
N SER A 84 -15.13 4.14 -1.56
CA SER A 84 -15.20 5.32 -0.69
C SER A 84 -14.33 5.07 0.55
N SER A 85 -14.06 6.12 1.32
CA SER A 85 -13.30 5.98 2.58
C SER A 85 -14.06 5.09 3.57
N GLU A 86 -15.39 5.16 3.60
CA GLU A 86 -16.22 4.31 4.44
C GLU A 86 -16.14 2.84 4.01
N GLU A 87 -16.21 2.58 2.72
CA GLU A 87 -16.07 1.23 2.16
C GLU A 87 -14.67 0.66 2.42
N PHE A 88 -13.64 1.50 2.28
CA PHE A 88 -12.27 1.12 2.59
C PHE A 88 -12.13 0.74 4.06
N SER A 89 -12.67 1.57 4.96
CA SER A 89 -12.69 1.29 6.40
C SER A 89 -13.37 -0.04 6.70
N LYS A 90 -14.50 -0.31 6.05
CA LYS A 90 -15.26 -1.55 6.23
C LYS A 90 -14.45 -2.77 5.78
N GLN A 91 -13.72 -2.67 4.68
CA GLN A 91 -12.84 -3.76 4.20
C GLN A 91 -11.78 -4.13 5.25
N LEU A 92 -11.16 -3.12 5.86
CA LEU A 92 -10.13 -3.36 6.89
C LEU A 92 -10.75 -3.98 8.15
N GLU A 93 -11.92 -3.51 8.56
CA GLU A 93 -12.63 -4.05 9.71
C GLU A 93 -13.05 -5.50 9.48
N GLU A 94 -13.60 -5.80 8.31
CA GLU A 94 -14.02 -7.16 7.95
C GLU A 94 -12.84 -8.13 7.94
N ALA A 95 -11.67 -7.71 7.44
CA ALA A 95 -10.47 -8.53 7.49
C ALA A 95 -10.09 -8.87 8.93
N SER A 96 -10.15 -7.88 9.82
CA SER A 96 -9.87 -8.08 11.23
C SER A 96 -10.88 -9.06 11.88
N ILE A 97 -12.17 -8.90 11.58
CA ILE A 97 -13.23 -9.77 12.08
C ILE A 97 -13.02 -11.21 11.63
N LYS A 98 -12.54 -11.40 10.40
CA LYS A 98 -12.22 -12.74 9.85
C LYS A 98 -10.98 -13.38 10.47
N GLY A 99 -10.29 -12.67 11.34
CA GLY A 99 -9.14 -13.19 12.07
C GLY A 99 -7.78 -12.83 11.53
N PHE A 100 -7.71 -11.97 10.51
CA PHE A 100 -6.43 -11.47 10.03
C PHE A 100 -5.83 -10.50 11.04
N SER A 101 -4.62 -10.78 11.49
CA SER A 101 -3.89 -9.92 12.45
C SER A 101 -2.91 -8.98 11.78
N THR A 102 -2.61 -9.20 10.49
CA THR A 102 -1.71 -8.36 9.72
C THR A 102 -2.36 -7.98 8.39
N LEU A 103 -2.44 -6.68 8.14
CA LEU A 103 -2.85 -6.12 6.85
C LEU A 103 -1.61 -5.61 6.14
N THR A 104 -1.39 -6.06 4.91
CA THR A 104 -0.22 -5.67 4.13
C THR A 104 -0.66 -4.94 2.88
N PHE A 105 -0.31 -3.66 2.81
CA PHE A 105 -0.57 -2.82 1.63
C PHE A 105 0.66 -2.83 0.75
N ILE A 106 0.46 -2.90 -0.57
CA ILE A 106 1.55 -2.92 -1.53
C ILE A 106 1.38 -1.80 -2.55
N ILE A 107 2.40 -0.98 -2.70
CA ILE A 107 2.49 0.05 -3.73
C ILE A 107 3.68 -0.31 -4.62
N GLY A 108 3.43 -0.52 -5.91
CA GLY A 108 4.47 -0.85 -6.88
C GLY A 108 5.36 0.32 -7.24
N GLY A 109 6.39 0.05 -8.02
CA GLY A 109 7.29 1.05 -8.58
C GLY A 109 6.73 1.65 -9.86
N SER A 110 7.62 2.26 -10.66
CA SER A 110 7.25 2.98 -11.89
C SER A 110 6.58 2.09 -12.96
N LEU A 111 6.88 0.80 -12.97
CA LEU A 111 6.30 -0.16 -13.91
C LEU A 111 5.05 -0.85 -13.38
N GLY A 112 4.59 -0.50 -12.18
CA GLY A 112 3.44 -1.15 -11.55
C GLY A 112 3.82 -2.38 -10.75
N LEU A 113 2.97 -3.41 -10.80
CA LEU A 113 3.13 -4.65 -10.02
C LEU A 113 3.22 -5.87 -10.91
N ALA A 114 4.09 -6.81 -10.51
CA ALA A 114 4.19 -8.12 -11.16
C ALA A 114 2.89 -8.90 -11.00
N GLN A 115 2.61 -9.79 -11.95
CA GLN A 115 1.40 -10.61 -11.94
C GLN A 115 1.31 -11.49 -10.68
N ASP A 116 2.45 -12.05 -10.23
CA ASP A 116 2.46 -12.88 -9.02
C ASP A 116 2.06 -12.12 -7.77
N VAL A 117 2.44 -10.83 -7.68
CA VAL A 117 2.01 -9.96 -6.58
C VAL A 117 0.50 -9.74 -6.63
N LYS A 118 -0.02 -9.44 -7.82
CA LYS A 118 -1.47 -9.25 -8.02
C LYS A 118 -2.27 -10.51 -7.67
N LYS A 119 -1.76 -11.68 -8.03
CA LYS A 119 -2.39 -12.97 -7.71
C LYS A 119 -2.40 -13.26 -6.21
N ARG A 120 -1.34 -12.83 -5.50
CA ARG A 120 -1.28 -13.03 -4.04
C ARG A 120 -2.27 -12.15 -3.30
N ALA A 121 -2.65 -11.03 -3.85
CA ALA A 121 -3.52 -10.06 -3.19
C ALA A 121 -4.89 -10.64 -2.86
N ASN A 122 -5.40 -10.31 -1.68
CA ASN A 122 -6.77 -10.62 -1.31
C ASN A 122 -7.74 -9.65 -1.99
N ILE A 123 -7.35 -8.38 -2.09
CA ILE A 123 -8.12 -7.36 -2.83
C ILE A 123 -7.16 -6.41 -3.55
N SER A 124 -7.67 -5.82 -4.64
CA SER A 124 -7.00 -4.73 -5.35
C SER A 124 -7.87 -3.48 -5.21
N VAL A 125 -7.26 -2.36 -4.80
CA VAL A 125 -7.97 -1.11 -4.57
C VAL A 125 -7.38 -0.03 -5.47
N SER A 126 -8.25 0.76 -6.11
CA SER A 126 -7.86 1.93 -6.90
C SER A 126 -8.23 3.20 -6.14
N PHE A 127 -7.33 4.16 -6.10
CA PHE A 127 -7.60 5.49 -5.54
C PHE A 127 -8.06 6.48 -6.62
N GLY A 128 -8.56 5.95 -7.73
CA GLY A 128 -9.13 6.72 -8.82
C GLY A 128 -8.31 6.63 -10.10
N ARG A 129 -8.78 7.34 -11.13
CA ARG A 129 -8.16 7.30 -12.46
C ARG A 129 -7.06 8.33 -12.67
N LEU A 130 -6.87 9.25 -11.73
CA LEU A 130 -5.75 10.19 -11.79
C LEU A 130 -4.46 9.46 -11.43
N THR A 131 -3.40 9.73 -12.19
CA THR A 131 -2.07 9.20 -11.87
C THR A 131 -1.43 10.10 -10.84
N LEU A 132 -1.03 9.53 -9.72
CA LEU A 132 -0.30 10.22 -8.68
C LEU A 132 1.14 9.69 -8.62
N PRO A 133 2.12 10.53 -8.29
CA PRO A 133 3.46 10.03 -8.02
C PRO A 133 3.39 8.96 -6.93
N HIS A 134 4.07 7.82 -7.13
CA HIS A 134 3.98 6.72 -6.18
C HIS A 134 4.53 7.09 -4.79
N GLN A 135 5.42 8.06 -4.67
CA GLN A 135 5.88 8.54 -3.36
C GLN A 135 4.78 9.32 -2.63
N LEU A 136 4.01 10.15 -3.36
CA LEU A 136 2.84 10.84 -2.80
C LEU A 136 1.75 9.85 -2.40
N MET A 137 1.58 8.77 -3.17
CA MET A 137 0.61 7.72 -2.85
C MET A 137 0.84 7.10 -1.47
N ARG A 138 2.09 7.02 -1.01
CA ARG A 138 2.39 6.52 0.34
C ARG A 138 1.73 7.39 1.41
N LEU A 139 1.81 8.70 1.24
CA LEU A 139 1.18 9.65 2.16
C LEU A 139 -0.34 9.54 2.10
N VAL A 140 -0.89 9.51 0.89
CA VAL A 140 -2.35 9.38 0.69
C VAL A 140 -2.85 8.08 1.33
N LEU A 141 -2.16 6.98 1.12
CA LEU A 141 -2.53 5.68 1.71
C LEU A 141 -2.50 5.74 3.24
N VAL A 142 -1.43 6.26 3.82
CA VAL A 142 -1.27 6.30 5.29
C VAL A 142 -2.36 7.19 5.90
N GLU A 143 -2.71 8.29 5.25
CA GLU A 143 -3.83 9.14 5.67
C GLU A 143 -5.14 8.35 5.65
N GLN A 144 -5.41 7.60 4.57
CA GLN A 144 -6.64 6.80 4.46
C GLN A 144 -6.68 5.65 5.48
N ILE A 145 -5.55 5.06 5.82
CA ILE A 145 -5.50 4.05 6.89
C ILE A 145 -5.87 4.68 8.23
N TYR A 146 -5.32 5.84 8.54
CA TYR A 146 -5.69 6.58 9.74
C TYR A 146 -7.18 6.90 9.75
N ARG A 147 -7.70 7.44 8.63
CA ARG A 147 -9.12 7.75 8.46
C ARG A 147 -10.00 6.53 8.67
N ALA A 148 -9.60 5.38 8.15
CA ALA A 148 -10.34 4.13 8.33
C ALA A 148 -10.52 3.77 9.80
N PHE A 149 -9.46 3.89 10.60
CA PHE A 149 -9.55 3.64 12.04
C PHE A 149 -10.44 4.67 12.75
N THR A 150 -10.38 5.95 12.35
CA THR A 150 -11.23 6.97 12.94
C THR A 150 -12.70 6.74 12.64
N ILE A 151 -13.02 6.26 11.43
CA ILE A 151 -14.39 5.89 11.04
C ILE A 151 -14.88 4.75 11.93
N GLN A 152 -14.08 3.72 12.13
CA GLN A 152 -14.42 2.56 12.97
C GLN A 152 -14.70 2.98 14.42
N GLN A 153 -14.02 4.01 14.92
CA GLN A 153 -14.17 4.49 16.30
C GLN A 153 -15.27 5.54 16.45
N GLY A 154 -15.93 5.93 15.37
CA GLY A 154 -16.92 7.00 15.43
C GLY A 154 -16.35 8.39 15.71
N SER A 155 -15.07 8.59 15.40
CA SER A 155 -14.38 9.86 15.60
C SER A 155 -14.87 10.93 14.61
N PRO A 156 -14.89 12.23 15.00
CA PRO A 156 -15.32 13.31 14.10
C PRO A 156 -14.29 13.68 13.01
N TYR A 157 -13.16 13.00 12.93
CA TYR A 157 -12.15 13.29 11.92
C TYR A 157 -12.71 13.19 10.49
N HIS A 158 -13.45 12.12 10.22
CA HIS A 158 -14.11 11.93 8.93
C HIS A 158 -15.48 12.60 8.96
N LYS A 159 -15.75 13.44 7.95
CA LYS A 159 -17.01 14.18 7.86
C LYS A 159 -17.78 13.92 6.59
#